data_503656113fe99239f83383663ea4db13
#
_entry.id   503656113fe99239f83383663ea4db13
#
_cell.length_a   1.000
_cell.length_b   1.000
_cell.length_c   1.000
_cell.angle_alpha   90.00
_cell.angle_beta   90.00
_cell.angle_gamma   90.00
#
_symmetry.space_group_name_H-M   'P 1'
#
loop_
_entity.id
_entity.type
_entity.pdbx_description
1 polymer ?
#
loop_
_entity_poly.entity_id
_entity_poly.type
_entity_poly.pdbx_seq_one_letter_code
_entity_poly.pdbx_strand_id
1 'polypeptide(L)'
;YGRSSAFRLQPDLNCAERGGERLEGLILKGVGSFYTVLDADGTEHVCKARGRFRKESISPAPGDRVVFTHKTGEDGSIAQILPRKNLLTRPAVANVDKLMIVMAASVPKPDLLLVDKLLLQCAQTGIVPALIVNKCDERERETFDAIFHQYAASGYALHAVSAHTGEGLDALRAEISGSVCCFAGQSAVGKSSLLNAILPELSLAVGGLSRKTERGRHTTRHAELWLAYGGALVDTPGFSLLETEAIEPEDLAALYPEMRKHAGECRFAQCLHVSEPGCAVKPLLDNGKLSRERYERYLLILEELKEKRKHRYD
;
A
#
# COMPACT_ATOMS: atom_id res chain seq x y z
N TYR A 1 2.29 4.27 -30.10
CA TYR A 1 3.47 3.45 -30.43
C TYR A 1 4.65 3.94 -29.60
N GLY A 2 4.93 3.43 -28.43
CA GLY A 2 6.06 3.73 -27.60
C GLY A 2 6.32 2.53 -26.73
N ARG A 3 7.43 1.85 -26.98
CA ARG A 3 7.89 0.73 -26.17
C ARG A 3 7.99 1.17 -24.73
N SER A 4 7.27 0.48 -23.84
CA SER A 4 7.35 0.53 -22.41
C SER A 4 8.81 0.69 -21.97
N SER A 5 9.09 1.75 -21.18
CA SER A 5 10.35 1.86 -20.45
C SER A 5 10.44 0.67 -19.49
N ALA A 6 11.31 -0.27 -19.81
CA ALA A 6 11.49 -1.49 -19.06
C ALA A 6 11.78 -1.18 -17.58
N PHE A 7 11.07 -1.84 -16.70
CA PHE A 7 11.39 -1.93 -15.27
C PHE A 7 12.84 -2.41 -15.17
N ARG A 8 13.78 -1.53 -14.82
CA ARG A 8 15.20 -1.89 -14.75
C ARG A 8 15.45 -2.75 -13.53
N LEU A 9 15.50 -4.06 -13.75
CA LEU A 9 16.22 -4.97 -12.84
C LEU A 9 17.71 -4.67 -13.04
N GLN A 10 18.43 -4.23 -12.00
CA GLN A 10 19.89 -4.08 -12.09
C GLN A 10 20.48 -5.49 -12.17
N PRO A 11 21.29 -5.80 -13.19
CA PRO A 11 21.91 -7.12 -13.34
C PRO A 11 23.18 -7.18 -12.48
N ASP A 12 23.13 -7.88 -11.37
CA ASP A 12 24.32 -8.36 -10.68
C ASP A 12 24.22 -9.86 -10.43
N LEU A 13 25.19 -10.58 -10.99
CA LEU A 13 25.56 -11.97 -10.79
C LEU A 13 25.22 -12.96 -11.91
N ASN A 14 26.15 -13.04 -12.85
CA ASN A 14 26.37 -14.20 -13.69
C ASN A 14 27.03 -15.31 -12.85
N CYS A 15 26.29 -16.38 -12.53
CA CYS A 15 26.87 -17.60 -11.96
C CYS A 15 26.17 -18.81 -12.58
N ALA A 16 26.81 -19.41 -13.57
CA ALA A 16 26.37 -20.64 -14.21
C ALA A 16 26.72 -21.83 -13.31
N GLU A 17 25.70 -22.51 -12.76
CA GLU A 17 25.85 -23.82 -12.14
C GLU A 17 24.96 -24.87 -12.80
N ARG A 18 25.40 -26.15 -12.77
CA ARG A 18 24.83 -27.31 -13.46
C ARG A 18 23.31 -27.41 -13.24
N GLY A 19 22.50 -27.19 -14.28
CA GLY A 19 21.09 -27.54 -14.24
C GLY A 19 20.08 -26.54 -14.83
N GLY A 20 20.51 -25.47 -15.51
CA GLY A 20 19.67 -24.44 -16.12
C GLY A 20 20.24 -23.06 -15.93
N GLU A 21 19.80 -22.12 -16.74
CA GLU A 21 20.18 -20.73 -16.63
C GLU A 21 19.57 -20.13 -15.35
N ARG A 22 20.39 -19.44 -14.55
CA ARG A 22 19.93 -18.71 -13.36
C ARG A 22 19.59 -17.31 -13.78
N LEU A 23 18.34 -16.92 -13.57
CA LEU A 23 17.80 -15.62 -13.93
C LEU A 23 17.27 -14.91 -12.68
N GLU A 24 17.34 -13.59 -12.67
CA GLU A 24 16.57 -12.77 -11.74
C GLU A 24 15.22 -12.40 -12.35
N GLY A 25 14.19 -12.27 -11.50
CA GLY A 25 12.87 -11.86 -11.95
C GLY A 25 12.01 -11.30 -10.83
N LEU A 26 10.85 -10.74 -11.25
CA LEU A 26 9.83 -10.18 -10.39
C LEU A 26 8.60 -11.09 -10.40
N ILE A 27 8.12 -11.48 -9.24
CA ILE A 27 6.85 -12.22 -9.15
C ILE A 27 5.69 -11.28 -9.45
N LEU A 28 4.94 -11.55 -10.52
CA LEU A 28 3.73 -10.80 -10.87
C LEU A 28 2.49 -11.33 -10.13
N LYS A 29 2.35 -12.66 -10.04
CA LYS A 29 1.23 -13.32 -9.35
C LYS A 29 1.60 -14.70 -8.87
N GLY A 30 0.80 -15.20 -7.90
CA GLY A 30 0.90 -16.56 -7.41
C GLY A 30 -0.48 -17.21 -7.30
N VAL A 31 -0.63 -18.43 -7.82
CA VAL A 31 -1.84 -19.24 -7.72
C VAL A 31 -1.46 -20.64 -7.25
N GLY A 32 -1.88 -21.00 -6.04
CA GLY A 32 -1.48 -22.25 -5.42
C GLY A 32 0.03 -22.35 -5.19
N SER A 33 0.72 -23.25 -5.88
CA SER A 33 2.18 -23.41 -5.81
C SER A 33 2.91 -22.86 -7.04
N PHE A 34 2.20 -22.24 -7.96
CA PHE A 34 2.74 -21.68 -9.18
C PHE A 34 2.84 -20.16 -9.10
N TYR A 35 3.91 -19.60 -9.62
CA TYR A 35 4.20 -18.17 -9.64
C TYR A 35 4.55 -17.76 -11.06
N THR A 36 3.96 -16.68 -11.54
CA THR A 36 4.39 -16.04 -12.78
C THR A 36 5.53 -15.07 -12.43
N VAL A 37 6.70 -15.31 -12.99
CA VAL A 37 7.91 -14.53 -12.78
C VAL A 37 8.28 -13.85 -14.08
N LEU A 38 8.43 -12.54 -14.07
CA LEU A 38 8.91 -11.73 -15.19
C LEU A 38 10.43 -11.58 -15.08
N ASP A 39 11.15 -11.91 -16.14
CA ASP A 39 12.59 -11.69 -16.22
C ASP A 39 12.96 -10.27 -16.69
N ALA A 40 14.27 -9.99 -16.79
CA ALA A 40 14.78 -8.69 -17.22
C ALA A 40 14.46 -8.36 -18.69
N ASP A 41 14.24 -9.38 -19.51
CA ASP A 41 13.93 -9.24 -20.93
C ASP A 41 12.42 -9.04 -21.18
N GLY A 42 11.61 -9.11 -20.10
CA GLY A 42 10.16 -8.97 -20.18
C GLY A 42 9.45 -10.27 -20.55
N THR A 43 10.11 -11.42 -20.39
CA THR A 43 9.52 -12.74 -20.63
C THR A 43 8.91 -13.28 -19.34
N GLU A 44 7.69 -13.79 -19.42
CA GLU A 44 7.01 -14.43 -18.29
C GLU A 44 7.35 -15.92 -18.23
N HIS A 45 7.72 -16.36 -17.04
CA HIS A 45 8.03 -17.76 -16.73
C HIS A 45 7.11 -18.29 -15.64
N VAL A 46 6.54 -19.46 -15.85
CA VAL A 46 5.81 -20.18 -14.80
C VAL A 46 6.81 -20.93 -13.94
N CYS A 47 6.85 -20.61 -12.64
CA CYS A 47 7.81 -21.15 -11.70
C CYS A 47 7.11 -21.82 -10.50
N LYS A 48 7.75 -22.83 -9.92
CA LYS A 48 7.35 -23.46 -8.67
C LYS A 48 8.27 -23.03 -7.52
N ALA A 49 7.72 -22.83 -6.35
CA ALA A 49 8.54 -22.59 -5.15
C ALA A 49 9.15 -23.91 -4.66
N ARG A 50 10.45 -23.90 -4.32
CA ARG A 50 11.12 -25.08 -3.73
C ARG A 50 10.57 -25.38 -2.34
N GLY A 51 10.54 -26.66 -1.96
CA GLY A 51 9.99 -27.13 -0.68
C GLY A 51 10.65 -26.54 0.58
N ARG A 52 11.88 -25.98 0.47
CA ARG A 52 12.57 -25.31 1.57
C ARG A 52 11.82 -24.08 2.09
N PHE A 53 11.13 -23.32 1.22
CA PHE A 53 10.37 -22.15 1.64
C PHE A 53 9.24 -22.50 2.61
N ARG A 54 8.63 -23.68 2.47
CA ARG A 54 7.65 -24.18 3.44
C ARG A 54 8.28 -24.50 4.80
N LYS A 55 9.53 -25.00 4.82
CA LYS A 55 10.25 -25.29 6.06
C LYS A 55 10.66 -24.03 6.80
N GLU A 56 11.00 -22.97 6.06
CA GLU A 56 11.42 -21.67 6.59
C GLU A 56 10.22 -20.74 6.90
N SER A 57 8.97 -21.21 6.71
CA SER A 57 7.74 -20.41 6.86
C SER A 57 7.73 -19.14 6.01
N ILE A 58 8.50 -19.10 4.93
CA ILE A 58 8.59 -17.99 4.00
C ILE A 58 7.79 -18.36 2.76
N SER A 59 6.76 -17.56 2.42
CA SER A 59 6.00 -17.74 1.18
C SER A 59 6.40 -16.67 0.17
N PRO A 60 6.70 -17.05 -1.09
CA PRO A 60 6.84 -16.06 -2.15
C PRO A 60 5.53 -15.27 -2.32
N ALA A 61 5.65 -14.00 -2.61
CA ALA A 61 4.53 -13.09 -2.79
C ALA A 61 4.69 -12.27 -4.07
N PRO A 62 3.60 -11.80 -4.69
CA PRO A 62 3.68 -10.79 -5.74
C PRO A 62 4.52 -9.59 -5.27
N GLY A 63 5.38 -9.08 -6.14
CA GLY A 63 6.34 -8.03 -5.79
C GLY A 63 7.69 -8.53 -5.26
N ASP A 64 7.85 -9.83 -4.99
CA ASP A 64 9.17 -10.38 -4.65
C ASP A 64 10.10 -10.36 -5.86
N ARG A 65 11.33 -9.90 -5.63
CA ARG A 65 12.45 -10.18 -6.52
C ARG A 65 13.02 -11.55 -6.16
N VAL A 66 13.20 -12.39 -7.17
CA VAL A 66 13.62 -13.79 -6.98
C VAL A 66 14.75 -14.16 -7.93
N VAL A 67 15.55 -15.11 -7.49
CA VAL A 67 16.44 -15.87 -8.38
C VAL A 67 15.73 -17.19 -8.70
N PHE A 68 15.57 -17.48 -9.99
CA PHE A 68 14.94 -18.72 -10.45
C PHE A 68 15.77 -19.41 -11.49
N THR A 69 15.54 -20.71 -11.69
CA THR A 69 16.15 -21.51 -12.75
C THR A 69 15.08 -21.84 -13.76
N HIS A 70 15.41 -21.73 -15.04
CA HIS A 70 14.50 -22.06 -16.13
C HIS A 70 15.22 -22.98 -17.14
N LYS A 71 14.48 -23.93 -17.72
CA LYS A 71 14.86 -24.72 -18.86
C LYS A 71 13.76 -24.64 -19.90
N THR A 72 14.13 -24.55 -21.15
CA THR A 72 13.18 -24.47 -22.26
C THR A 72 12.21 -25.66 -22.24
N GLY A 73 10.90 -25.36 -22.20
CA GLY A 73 9.84 -26.35 -22.19
C GLY A 73 9.50 -26.96 -20.82
N GLU A 74 10.11 -26.50 -19.74
CA GLU A 74 9.82 -26.94 -18.37
C GLU A 74 9.39 -25.77 -17.47
N ASP A 75 8.61 -26.07 -16.41
CA ASP A 75 8.33 -25.07 -15.36
C ASP A 75 9.63 -24.66 -14.68
N GLY A 76 9.79 -23.37 -14.45
CA GLY A 76 10.91 -22.82 -13.69
C GLY A 76 10.85 -23.19 -12.20
N SER A 77 11.93 -22.95 -11.49
CA SER A 77 12.01 -23.17 -10.04
C SER A 77 12.58 -21.96 -9.33
N ILE A 78 11.81 -21.35 -8.42
CA ILE A 78 12.28 -20.27 -7.56
C ILE A 78 13.34 -20.84 -6.62
N ALA A 79 14.57 -20.37 -6.81
CA ALA A 79 15.72 -20.81 -6.03
C ALA A 79 15.93 -19.97 -4.79
N GLN A 80 15.65 -18.64 -4.84
CA GLN A 80 15.86 -17.69 -3.76
C GLN A 80 14.87 -16.54 -3.86
N ILE A 81 14.43 -16.05 -2.70
CA ILE A 81 13.75 -14.75 -2.58
C ILE A 81 14.81 -13.74 -2.13
N LEU A 82 14.95 -12.64 -2.86
CA LEU A 82 15.87 -11.58 -2.50
C LEU A 82 15.34 -10.76 -1.30
N PRO A 83 16.18 -10.01 -0.58
CA PRO A 83 15.76 -9.23 0.57
C PRO A 83 14.59 -8.30 0.22
N ARG A 84 13.55 -8.33 1.04
CA ARG A 84 12.37 -7.47 0.93
C ARG A 84 12.61 -6.13 1.60
N LYS A 85 12.12 -5.05 1.02
CA LYS A 85 12.00 -3.75 1.71
C LYS A 85 10.88 -3.81 2.77
N ASN A 86 9.75 -4.40 2.40
CA ASN A 86 8.56 -4.59 3.23
C ASN A 86 7.71 -5.73 2.69
N LEU A 87 6.74 -6.15 3.47
CA LEU A 87 5.74 -7.15 3.10
C LEU A 87 4.39 -6.76 3.70
N LEU A 88 3.41 -6.47 2.86
CA LEU A 88 2.01 -6.42 3.26
C LEU A 88 1.48 -7.85 3.38
N THR A 89 0.70 -8.15 4.40
CA THR A 89 0.24 -9.53 4.69
C THR A 89 -1.15 -9.84 4.17
N ARG A 90 -2.01 -8.83 3.99
CA ARG A 90 -3.41 -9.02 3.53
C ARG A 90 -3.84 -7.92 2.57
N PRO A 91 -3.74 -8.13 1.27
CA PRO A 91 -3.13 -9.28 0.59
C PRO A 91 -1.61 -9.29 0.72
N ALA A 92 -1.01 -10.49 0.58
CA ALA A 92 0.44 -10.61 0.60
C ALA A 92 1.03 -9.93 -0.66
N VAL A 93 1.76 -8.84 -0.47
CA VAL A 93 2.49 -8.10 -1.52
C VAL A 93 3.80 -7.60 -0.95
N ALA A 94 4.90 -7.90 -1.63
CA ALA A 94 6.23 -7.49 -1.22
C ALA A 94 6.72 -6.25 -1.98
N ASN A 95 7.66 -5.52 -1.38
CA ASN A 95 8.40 -4.42 -1.99
C ASN A 95 7.49 -3.28 -2.50
N VAL A 96 6.45 -2.97 -1.74
CA VAL A 96 5.55 -1.84 -2.04
C VAL A 96 6.29 -0.53 -1.76
N ASP A 97 6.32 0.36 -2.74
CA ASP A 97 6.92 1.68 -2.59
C ASP A 97 5.91 2.71 -2.08
N LYS A 98 4.67 2.68 -2.61
CA LYS A 98 3.64 3.66 -2.28
C LYS A 98 2.29 3.03 -1.99
N LEU A 99 1.57 3.61 -1.02
CA LEU A 99 0.17 3.29 -0.74
C LEU A 99 -0.72 4.46 -1.15
N MET A 100 -1.54 4.27 -2.19
CA MET A 100 -2.54 5.20 -2.65
C MET A 100 -3.79 5.06 -1.79
N ILE A 101 -3.97 5.94 -0.81
CA ILE A 101 -5.10 5.91 0.12
C ILE A 101 -6.26 6.68 -0.50
N VAL A 102 -7.25 5.95 -1.01
CA VAL A 102 -8.38 6.54 -1.76
C VAL A 102 -9.56 6.80 -0.85
N MET A 103 -10.09 8.00 -0.91
CA MET A 103 -11.33 8.44 -0.28
C MET A 103 -12.21 9.16 -1.29
N ALA A 104 -13.51 9.31 -1.02
CA ALA A 104 -14.42 10.02 -1.90
C ALA A 104 -14.61 11.47 -1.42
N ALA A 105 -14.71 12.42 -2.36
CA ALA A 105 -15.08 13.80 -2.08
C ALA A 105 -16.59 13.98 -1.83
N SER A 106 -17.38 12.91 -2.01
CA SER A 106 -18.84 12.88 -1.86
C SER A 106 -19.29 11.64 -1.09
N VAL A 107 -19.92 10.70 -1.77
CA VAL A 107 -20.46 9.45 -1.22
C VAL A 107 -19.58 8.26 -1.61
N PRO A 108 -19.21 7.37 -0.68
CA PRO A 108 -19.50 7.40 0.77
C PRO A 108 -18.70 8.48 1.51
N LYS A 109 -19.23 8.99 2.62
CA LYS A 109 -18.45 9.90 3.48
C LYS A 109 -17.13 9.25 3.88
N PRO A 110 -16.01 9.98 3.82
CA PRO A 110 -14.69 9.40 4.09
C PRO A 110 -14.56 8.95 5.54
N ASP A 111 -14.11 7.74 5.74
CA ASP A 111 -13.70 7.23 7.04
C ASP A 111 -12.25 7.67 7.32
N LEU A 112 -12.11 8.86 7.92
CA LEU A 112 -10.80 9.45 8.20
C LEU A 112 -10.05 8.72 9.33
N LEU A 113 -10.74 7.94 10.18
CA LEU A 113 -10.08 7.07 11.14
C LEU A 113 -9.38 5.91 10.44
N LEU A 114 -10.03 5.31 9.44
CA LEU A 114 -9.41 4.31 8.57
C LEU A 114 -8.19 4.89 7.83
N VAL A 115 -8.31 6.13 7.31
CA VAL A 115 -7.19 6.81 6.63
C VAL A 115 -6.01 6.98 7.59
N ASP A 116 -6.25 7.46 8.81
CA ASP A 116 -5.17 7.64 9.81
C ASP A 116 -4.51 6.31 10.17
N LYS A 117 -5.28 5.23 10.33
CA LYS A 117 -4.72 3.88 10.56
C LYS A 117 -3.86 3.38 9.40
N LEU A 118 -4.26 3.63 8.15
CA LEU A 118 -3.45 3.32 6.96
C LEU A 118 -2.15 4.14 6.91
N LEU A 119 -2.19 5.40 7.31
CA LEU A 119 -1.01 6.26 7.41
C LEU A 119 -0.03 5.76 8.48
N LEU A 120 -0.53 5.29 9.62
CA LEU A 120 0.31 4.67 10.67
C LEU A 120 0.98 3.40 10.15
N GLN A 121 0.25 2.56 9.42
CA GLN A 121 0.81 1.37 8.78
C GLN A 121 1.92 1.73 7.78
N CYS A 122 1.73 2.76 6.98
CA CYS A 122 2.76 3.27 6.07
C CYS A 122 4.01 3.69 6.84
N ALA A 123 3.84 4.45 7.94
CA ALA A 123 4.95 4.91 8.76
C ALA A 123 5.75 3.76 9.40
N GLN A 124 5.08 2.66 9.80
CA GLN A 124 5.73 1.48 10.37
C GLN A 124 6.48 0.64 9.31
N THR A 125 5.95 0.57 8.10
CA THR A 125 6.49 -0.30 7.04
C THR A 125 7.45 0.42 6.10
N GLY A 126 7.65 1.73 6.26
CA GLY A 126 8.47 2.55 5.36
C GLY A 126 7.85 2.76 3.98
N ILE A 127 6.55 2.52 3.83
CA ILE A 127 5.80 2.77 2.58
C ILE A 127 5.42 4.25 2.53
N VAL A 128 5.61 4.89 1.38
CA VAL A 128 5.24 6.30 1.19
C VAL A 128 3.73 6.41 0.92
N PRO A 129 2.95 7.11 1.76
CA PRO A 129 1.53 7.30 1.49
C PRO A 129 1.27 8.45 0.53
N ALA A 130 0.25 8.32 -0.32
CA ALA A 130 -0.37 9.41 -1.06
C ALA A 130 -1.89 9.39 -0.84
N LEU A 131 -2.47 10.54 -0.51
CA LEU A 131 -3.90 10.70 -0.29
C LEU A 131 -4.59 11.05 -1.60
N ILE A 132 -5.57 10.24 -1.99
CA ILE A 132 -6.29 10.40 -3.25
C ILE A 132 -7.76 10.69 -2.93
N VAL A 133 -8.19 11.91 -3.22
CA VAL A 133 -9.59 12.32 -3.06
C VAL A 133 -10.27 12.17 -4.42
N ASN A 134 -11.02 11.08 -4.58
CA ASN A 134 -11.72 10.73 -5.82
C ASN A 134 -13.15 11.29 -5.84
N LYS A 135 -13.80 11.27 -7.00
CA LYS A 135 -15.15 11.81 -7.27
C LYS A 135 -15.21 13.33 -7.10
N CYS A 136 -14.16 14.04 -7.49
CA CYS A 136 -14.12 15.50 -7.39
C CYS A 136 -15.12 16.21 -8.29
N ASP A 137 -15.65 15.54 -9.33
CA ASP A 137 -16.78 15.98 -10.16
C ASP A 137 -18.11 16.03 -9.38
N GLU A 138 -18.27 15.16 -8.37
CA GLU A 138 -19.45 15.11 -7.49
C GLU A 138 -19.21 15.73 -6.12
N ARG A 139 -18.14 16.52 -5.96
CA ARG A 139 -17.66 16.97 -4.64
C ARG A 139 -18.69 17.77 -3.86
N GLU A 140 -18.92 17.35 -2.62
CA GLU A 140 -19.48 18.20 -1.58
C GLU A 140 -18.36 19.12 -1.07
N ARG A 141 -18.50 20.43 -1.26
CA ARG A 141 -17.45 21.40 -0.95
C ARG A 141 -16.94 21.27 0.49
N GLU A 142 -17.85 21.14 1.46
CA GLU A 142 -17.50 21.01 2.88
C GLU A 142 -16.66 19.76 3.16
N THR A 143 -17.04 18.61 2.60
CA THR A 143 -16.30 17.34 2.74
C THR A 143 -14.92 17.43 2.13
N PHE A 144 -14.83 18.01 0.94
CA PHE A 144 -13.56 18.17 0.22
C PHE A 144 -12.60 19.11 0.99
N ASP A 145 -13.08 20.30 1.36
CA ASP A 145 -12.28 21.30 2.09
C ASP A 145 -11.84 20.75 3.45
N ALA A 146 -12.70 20.00 4.15
CA ALA A 146 -12.36 19.37 5.42
C ALA A 146 -11.22 18.34 5.30
N ILE A 147 -11.20 17.52 4.24
CA ILE A 147 -10.10 16.57 3.99
C ILE A 147 -8.80 17.34 3.80
N PHE A 148 -8.78 18.31 2.90
CA PHE A 148 -7.58 19.09 2.61
C PHE A 148 -7.06 19.83 3.85
N HIS A 149 -7.94 20.48 4.62
CA HIS A 149 -7.57 21.18 5.84
C HIS A 149 -6.94 20.25 6.88
N GLN A 150 -7.53 19.05 7.09
CA GLN A 150 -7.07 18.13 8.12
C GLN A 150 -5.70 17.51 7.82
N TYR A 151 -5.30 17.40 6.56
CA TYR A 151 -4.03 16.81 6.16
C TYR A 151 -3.00 17.81 5.62
N ALA A 152 -3.33 19.10 5.50
CA ALA A 152 -2.46 20.14 4.94
C ALA A 152 -1.09 20.22 5.64
N ALA A 153 -1.08 20.12 6.99
CA ALA A 153 0.15 20.22 7.78
C ALA A 153 0.97 18.93 7.83
N SER A 154 0.41 17.80 7.38
CA SER A 154 1.07 16.48 7.43
C SER A 154 2.26 16.36 6.49
N GLY A 155 2.21 17.09 5.35
CA GLY A 155 3.20 16.99 4.29
C GLY A 155 3.01 15.79 3.38
N TYR A 156 1.91 15.04 3.50
CA TYR A 156 1.58 13.98 2.56
C TYR A 156 1.18 14.54 1.19
N ALA A 157 1.55 13.82 0.11
CA ALA A 157 1.00 14.13 -1.22
C ALA A 157 -0.51 13.95 -1.19
N LEU A 158 -1.25 14.92 -1.75
CA LEU A 158 -2.70 14.94 -1.77
C LEU A 158 -3.19 15.32 -3.16
N HIS A 159 -3.90 14.41 -3.81
CA HIS A 159 -4.38 14.53 -5.17
C HIS A 159 -5.91 14.53 -5.21
N ALA A 160 -6.47 15.54 -5.85
CA ALA A 160 -7.89 15.61 -6.20
C ALA A 160 -8.07 14.99 -7.59
N VAL A 161 -8.93 13.99 -7.71
CA VAL A 161 -9.12 13.26 -8.97
C VAL A 161 -10.59 12.93 -9.23
N SER A 162 -10.94 12.72 -10.49
CA SER A 162 -12.19 12.09 -10.89
C SER A 162 -11.89 10.96 -11.88
N ALA A 163 -12.19 9.73 -11.47
CA ALA A 163 -12.13 8.58 -12.37
C ALA A 163 -13.15 8.67 -13.52
N HIS A 164 -14.21 9.46 -13.36
CA HIS A 164 -15.29 9.63 -14.31
C HIS A 164 -14.94 10.64 -15.40
N THR A 165 -14.44 11.83 -15.01
CA THR A 165 -14.11 12.91 -15.95
C THR A 165 -12.67 12.88 -16.43
N GLY A 166 -11.78 12.18 -15.74
CA GLY A 166 -10.35 12.18 -16.02
C GLY A 166 -9.58 13.32 -15.32
N GLU A 167 -10.26 14.20 -14.56
CA GLU A 167 -9.62 15.30 -13.83
C GLU A 167 -8.55 14.74 -12.86
N GLY A 168 -7.36 15.33 -12.87
CA GLY A 168 -6.26 14.98 -11.96
C GLY A 168 -5.54 13.66 -12.25
N LEU A 169 -5.97 12.86 -13.23
CA LEU A 169 -5.35 11.55 -13.52
C LEU A 169 -3.90 11.66 -14.00
N ASP A 170 -3.51 12.73 -14.68
CA ASP A 170 -2.13 12.89 -15.14
C ASP A 170 -1.17 13.13 -13.96
N ALA A 171 -1.59 13.91 -12.95
CA ALA A 171 -0.83 14.07 -11.72
C ALA A 171 -0.72 12.75 -10.95
N LEU A 172 -1.80 11.95 -10.93
CA LEU A 172 -1.79 10.63 -10.32
C LEU A 172 -0.89 9.65 -11.08
N ARG A 173 -0.88 9.67 -12.42
CA ARG A 173 0.06 8.89 -13.25
C ARG A 173 1.51 9.24 -12.98
N ALA A 174 1.81 10.53 -12.83
CA ALA A 174 3.15 10.98 -12.45
C ALA A 174 3.54 10.50 -11.05
N GLU A 175 2.62 10.53 -10.08
CA GLU A 175 2.84 10.06 -8.70
C GLU A 175 3.19 8.57 -8.65
N ILE A 176 2.53 7.72 -9.45
CA ILE A 176 2.75 6.26 -9.46
C ILE A 176 3.93 5.83 -10.32
N SER A 177 4.47 6.71 -11.18
CA SER A 177 5.53 6.37 -12.13
C SER A 177 6.76 5.80 -11.44
N GLY A 178 7.31 4.69 -11.97
CA GLY A 178 8.52 4.04 -11.48
C GLY A 178 8.39 3.37 -10.11
N SER A 179 7.18 3.22 -9.57
CA SER A 179 6.91 2.71 -8.22
C SER A 179 6.00 1.50 -8.24
N VAL A 180 6.14 0.63 -7.25
CA VAL A 180 5.16 -0.43 -6.94
C VAL A 180 4.10 0.17 -6.02
N CYS A 181 2.89 0.36 -6.54
CA CYS A 181 1.80 1.06 -5.86
C CYS A 181 0.64 0.14 -5.53
N CYS A 182 0.19 0.17 -4.26
CA CYS A 182 -1.05 -0.46 -3.82
C CYS A 182 -2.14 0.59 -3.61
N PHE A 183 -3.42 0.21 -3.84
CA PHE A 183 -4.57 1.07 -3.58
C PHE A 183 -5.34 0.58 -2.36
N ALA A 184 -5.51 1.44 -1.37
CA ALA A 184 -6.25 1.17 -0.15
C ALA A 184 -7.38 2.18 0.06
N GLY A 185 -8.29 1.91 0.97
CA GLY A 185 -9.39 2.81 1.33
C GLY A 185 -10.72 2.10 1.41
N GLN A 186 -11.72 2.82 1.89
CA GLN A 186 -13.08 2.37 2.11
C GLN A 186 -13.70 1.72 0.86
N SER A 187 -14.72 0.88 1.06
CA SER A 187 -15.52 0.36 -0.07
C SER A 187 -16.26 1.47 -0.79
N ALA A 188 -16.51 1.31 -2.09
CA ALA A 188 -17.26 2.23 -2.95
C ALA A 188 -16.65 3.64 -3.15
N VAL A 189 -15.42 3.92 -2.73
CA VAL A 189 -14.72 5.20 -3.02
C VAL A 189 -14.21 5.30 -4.46
N GLY A 190 -14.34 4.22 -5.25
CA GLY A 190 -13.97 4.21 -6.66
C GLY A 190 -12.55 3.72 -6.97
N LYS A 191 -11.94 2.87 -6.11
CA LYS A 191 -10.61 2.28 -6.37
C LYS A 191 -10.52 1.57 -7.72
N SER A 192 -11.45 0.64 -8.00
CA SER A 192 -11.49 -0.09 -9.29
C SER A 192 -11.75 0.84 -10.47
N SER A 193 -12.58 1.89 -10.28
CA SER A 193 -12.82 2.90 -11.32
C SER A 193 -11.55 3.71 -11.62
N LEU A 194 -10.77 4.07 -10.59
CA LEU A 194 -9.49 4.75 -10.77
C LEU A 194 -8.48 3.85 -11.47
N LEU A 195 -8.37 2.58 -11.07
CA LEU A 195 -7.48 1.63 -11.73
C LEU A 195 -7.85 1.46 -13.21
N ASN A 196 -9.13 1.33 -13.54
CA ASN A 196 -9.60 1.27 -14.94
C ASN A 196 -9.33 2.57 -15.71
N ALA A 197 -9.45 3.75 -15.07
CA ALA A 197 -9.17 5.03 -15.70
C ALA A 197 -7.66 5.26 -15.94
N ILE A 198 -6.82 4.69 -15.08
CA ILE A 198 -5.36 4.74 -15.21
C ILE A 198 -4.87 3.68 -16.20
N LEU A 199 -5.42 2.47 -16.13
CA LEU A 199 -5.08 1.31 -16.97
C LEU A 199 -6.34 0.77 -17.65
N PRO A 200 -6.78 1.35 -18.78
CA PRO A 200 -7.99 0.93 -19.47
C PRO A 200 -7.98 -0.55 -19.90
N GLU A 201 -6.79 -1.12 -20.12
CA GLU A 201 -6.62 -2.51 -20.52
C GLU A 201 -7.04 -3.51 -19.43
N LEU A 202 -7.09 -3.11 -18.16
CA LEU A 202 -7.40 -4.02 -17.05
C LEU A 202 -8.84 -4.49 -17.00
N SER A 203 -9.80 -3.68 -17.44
CA SER A 203 -11.24 -3.98 -17.43
C SER A 203 -11.75 -4.57 -16.10
N LEU A 204 -11.27 -4.03 -14.96
CA LEU A 204 -11.69 -4.48 -13.64
C LEU A 204 -13.19 -4.28 -13.43
N ALA A 205 -13.85 -5.23 -12.75
CA ALA A 205 -15.28 -5.11 -12.42
C ALA A 205 -15.53 -3.94 -11.46
N VAL A 206 -16.31 -2.96 -11.92
CA VAL A 206 -16.72 -1.80 -11.12
C VAL A 206 -18.05 -2.09 -10.44
N GLY A 207 -18.10 -1.89 -9.14
CA GLY A 207 -19.31 -2.08 -8.32
C GLY A 207 -19.27 -3.34 -7.47
N GLY A 208 -19.69 -3.22 -6.21
CA GLY A 208 -19.55 -4.19 -5.12
C GLY A 208 -20.31 -5.52 -5.25
N LEU A 209 -20.63 -5.97 -6.44
CA LEU A 209 -21.10 -7.31 -6.77
C LEU A 209 -20.13 -7.86 -7.80
N SER A 210 -19.20 -8.70 -7.36
CA SER A 210 -18.47 -9.53 -8.28
C SER A 210 -19.49 -10.30 -9.13
N ARG A 211 -19.68 -9.87 -10.37
CA ARG A 211 -20.38 -10.72 -11.33
C ARG A 211 -19.59 -12.01 -11.40
N LYS A 212 -20.23 -13.09 -11.00
CA LYS A 212 -19.79 -14.45 -11.27
C LYS A 212 -19.43 -14.50 -12.76
N THR A 213 -18.15 -14.44 -13.07
CA THR A 213 -17.69 -14.98 -14.33
C THR A 213 -18.06 -16.47 -14.30
N GLU A 214 -18.69 -16.97 -15.37
CA GLU A 214 -19.19 -18.34 -15.54
C GLU A 214 -18.08 -19.41 -15.59
N ARG A 215 -17.07 -19.30 -14.74
CA ARG A 215 -16.11 -20.37 -14.44
C ARG A 215 -15.97 -20.47 -12.94
N GLY A 216 -16.66 -21.47 -12.43
CA GLY A 216 -16.83 -21.96 -11.09
C GLY A 216 -15.88 -21.48 -10.01
N ARG A 217 -16.47 -21.12 -8.87
CA ARG A 217 -15.90 -21.17 -7.52
C ARG A 217 -14.40 -20.83 -7.44
N HIS A 218 -14.10 -19.54 -7.27
CA HIS A 218 -13.02 -19.08 -6.38
C HIS A 218 -13.07 -17.56 -6.37
N THR A 219 -13.49 -16.97 -5.26
CA THR A 219 -13.20 -15.57 -4.94
C THR A 219 -11.68 -15.46 -4.90
N THR A 220 -11.11 -14.87 -5.93
CA THR A 220 -9.65 -14.70 -6.08
C THR A 220 -9.17 -13.74 -5.00
N ARG A 221 -8.65 -14.27 -3.90
CA ARG A 221 -7.96 -13.52 -2.83
C ARG A 221 -6.47 -13.35 -3.15
N HIS A 222 -6.10 -13.32 -4.41
CA HIS A 222 -4.71 -13.25 -4.82
C HIS A 222 -4.41 -11.87 -5.37
N ALA A 223 -3.37 -11.23 -4.84
CA ALA A 223 -2.83 -10.01 -5.41
C ALA A 223 -2.16 -10.31 -6.74
N GLU A 224 -2.30 -9.40 -7.69
CA GLU A 224 -1.63 -9.45 -8.99
C GLU A 224 -1.00 -8.08 -9.28
N LEU A 225 0.24 -8.08 -9.78
CA LEU A 225 0.93 -6.89 -10.21
C LEU A 225 0.68 -6.63 -11.69
N TRP A 226 0.27 -5.43 -12.00
CA TRP A 226 0.07 -4.93 -13.35
C TRP A 226 1.17 -3.92 -13.69
N LEU A 227 2.01 -4.25 -14.65
CA LEU A 227 3.10 -3.36 -15.06
C LEU A 227 2.56 -2.13 -15.76
N ALA A 228 2.92 -0.96 -15.26
CA ALA A 228 2.48 0.32 -15.83
C ALA A 228 3.45 1.45 -15.45
N TYR A 229 3.59 2.43 -16.32
CA TYR A 229 4.34 3.67 -16.06
C TYR A 229 5.77 3.45 -15.51
N GLY A 230 6.44 2.37 -15.95
CA GLY A 230 7.78 2.01 -15.46
C GLY A 230 7.82 1.43 -14.04
N GLY A 231 6.66 1.17 -13.43
CA GLY A 231 6.46 0.52 -12.13
C GLY A 231 5.39 -0.56 -12.21
N ALA A 232 4.67 -0.80 -11.12
CA ALA A 232 3.58 -1.76 -11.07
C ALA A 232 2.44 -1.26 -10.18
N LEU A 233 1.21 -1.56 -10.60
CA LEU A 233 0.00 -1.36 -9.79
C LEU A 233 -0.46 -2.71 -9.26
N VAL A 234 -0.88 -2.73 -8.01
CA VAL A 234 -1.40 -3.94 -7.36
C VAL A 234 -2.89 -3.78 -7.17
N ASP A 235 -3.68 -4.67 -7.80
CA ASP A 235 -5.08 -4.81 -7.44
C ASP A 235 -5.18 -5.58 -6.13
N THR A 236 -5.69 -4.91 -5.12
CA THR A 236 -5.86 -5.46 -3.77
C THR A 236 -7.35 -5.54 -3.43
N PRO A 237 -8.08 -6.57 -3.88
CA PRO A 237 -9.45 -6.73 -3.47
C PRO A 237 -9.53 -6.91 -1.95
N GLY A 238 -10.16 -5.94 -1.26
CA GLY A 238 -10.35 -6.01 0.19
C GLY A 238 -9.08 -5.80 1.01
N PHE A 239 -8.29 -4.76 0.68
CA PHE A 239 -7.18 -4.34 1.54
C PHE A 239 -7.71 -4.13 2.96
N SER A 240 -7.47 -5.11 3.83
CA SER A 240 -7.80 -5.01 5.24
C SER A 240 -6.61 -4.38 5.97
N LEU A 241 -6.91 -3.49 6.91
CA LEU A 241 -5.92 -2.97 7.84
C LEU A 241 -5.07 -4.13 8.36
N LEU A 242 -3.76 -4.04 8.22
CA LEU A 242 -2.87 -4.79 9.07
C LEU A 242 -3.18 -4.36 10.50
N GLU A 243 -3.27 -5.34 11.37
CA GLU A 243 -3.49 -5.08 12.77
C GLU A 243 -2.39 -4.14 13.25
N THR A 244 -2.76 -2.99 13.77
CA THR A 244 -1.86 -2.03 14.43
C THR A 244 -1.29 -2.63 15.75
N GLU A 245 -1.20 -3.97 15.82
CA GLU A 245 -0.85 -4.72 17.04
C GLU A 245 0.56 -4.47 17.54
N ALA A 246 1.42 -3.91 16.73
CA ALA A 246 2.83 -3.69 17.08
C ALA A 246 3.16 -2.25 17.48
N ILE A 247 2.15 -1.35 17.63
CA ILE A 247 2.43 0.03 18.07
C ILE A 247 2.26 0.09 19.57
N GLU A 248 3.32 0.45 20.29
CA GLU A 248 3.17 0.79 21.70
C GLU A 248 2.58 2.21 21.82
N PRO A 249 1.72 2.48 22.84
CA PRO A 249 1.09 3.78 23.03
C PRO A 249 2.08 4.95 23.02
N GLU A 250 3.28 4.75 23.57
CA GLU A 250 4.34 5.72 23.67
C GLU A 250 4.96 6.10 22.31
N ASP A 251 4.91 5.18 21.34
CA ASP A 251 5.49 5.36 20.01
C ASP A 251 4.50 5.99 19.02
N LEU A 252 3.20 6.04 19.35
CA LEU A 252 2.16 6.48 18.43
C LEU A 252 2.41 7.88 17.87
N ALA A 253 2.77 8.84 18.71
CA ALA A 253 2.99 10.24 18.30
C ALA A 253 4.12 10.39 17.28
N ALA A 254 5.16 9.55 17.37
CA ALA A 254 6.29 9.57 16.44
C ALA A 254 5.90 9.17 15.01
N LEU A 255 4.76 8.49 14.84
CA LEU A 255 4.23 8.09 13.53
C LEU A 255 3.38 9.19 12.87
N TYR A 256 3.06 10.28 13.58
CA TYR A 256 2.38 11.45 13.04
C TYR A 256 3.42 12.50 12.63
N PRO A 257 3.57 12.84 11.35
CA PRO A 257 4.61 13.80 10.88
C PRO A 257 4.55 15.14 11.60
N GLU A 258 3.35 15.62 11.92
CA GLU A 258 3.12 16.89 12.60
C GLU A 258 3.65 16.86 14.04
N MET A 259 3.46 15.76 14.75
CA MET A 259 3.89 15.58 16.14
C MET A 259 5.37 15.19 16.22
N ARG A 260 5.85 14.35 15.29
CA ARG A 260 7.24 13.90 15.24
C ARG A 260 8.25 15.05 15.15
N LYS A 261 7.90 16.15 14.49
CA LYS A 261 8.74 17.36 14.40
C LYS A 261 9.03 17.99 15.76
N HIS A 262 8.23 17.67 16.78
CA HIS A 262 8.31 18.18 18.15
C HIS A 262 8.70 17.08 19.15
N ALA A 263 9.28 15.98 18.67
CA ALA A 263 9.77 14.90 19.51
C ALA A 263 10.88 15.42 20.44
N GLY A 264 10.76 15.10 21.75
CA GLY A 264 11.72 15.53 22.77
C GLY A 264 11.53 16.94 23.30
N GLU A 265 10.60 17.76 22.76
CA GLU A 265 10.32 19.10 23.24
C GLU A 265 9.33 19.16 24.42
N CYS A 266 8.66 18.04 24.74
CA CYS A 266 7.76 17.94 25.88
C CYS A 266 8.52 17.90 27.21
N ARG A 267 7.90 18.45 28.27
CA ARG A 267 8.47 18.39 29.63
C ARG A 267 8.72 16.97 30.11
N PHE A 268 7.91 16.01 29.71
CA PHE A 268 8.01 14.60 30.11
C PHE A 268 8.44 13.74 28.91
N ALA A 269 9.43 12.86 29.12
CA ALA A 269 9.97 11.99 28.07
C ALA A 269 8.93 11.00 27.48
N GLN A 270 7.97 10.56 28.30
CA GLN A 270 6.89 9.65 27.91
C GLN A 270 5.54 10.39 27.79
N CYS A 271 5.55 11.60 27.24
CA CYS A 271 4.34 12.37 27.04
C CYS A 271 3.45 11.70 25.98
N LEU A 272 2.23 11.36 26.34
CA LEU A 272 1.21 10.82 25.41
C LEU A 272 0.39 11.93 24.75
N HIS A 273 0.74 13.20 25.04
CA HIS A 273 0.10 14.41 24.47
C HIS A 273 -1.41 14.53 24.77
N VAL A 274 -1.88 13.95 25.89
CA VAL A 274 -3.29 13.98 26.31
C VAL A 274 -3.59 15.20 27.20
N SER A 275 -2.99 15.22 28.41
CA SER A 275 -3.25 16.27 29.40
C SER A 275 -1.99 16.72 30.15
N GLU A 276 -0.82 16.23 29.73
CA GLU A 276 0.44 16.49 30.42
C GLU A 276 0.80 17.97 30.33
N PRO A 277 1.18 18.58 31.47
CA PRO A 277 1.61 19.97 31.49
C PRO A 277 2.96 20.15 30.79
N GLY A 278 3.09 21.19 29.99
CA GLY A 278 4.30 21.45 29.20
C GLY A 278 4.44 20.53 27.98
N CYS A 279 3.31 20.05 27.43
CA CYS A 279 3.25 19.30 26.19
C CYS A 279 3.50 20.22 25.00
N ALA A 280 4.47 19.89 24.13
CA ALA A 280 4.80 20.67 22.94
C ALA A 280 3.79 20.49 21.77
N VAL A 281 2.98 19.42 21.82
CA VAL A 281 1.96 19.16 20.78
C VAL A 281 0.69 20.01 20.98
N LYS A 282 0.31 20.33 22.22
CA LYS A 282 -0.90 21.12 22.50
C LYS A 282 -0.95 22.45 21.76
N PRO A 283 0.11 23.28 21.73
CA PRO A 283 0.11 24.54 21.00
C PRO A 283 -0.09 24.39 19.49
N LEU A 284 0.16 23.20 18.91
CA LEU A 284 -0.06 22.94 17.48
C LEU A 284 -1.55 22.99 17.11
N LEU A 285 -2.43 22.64 18.05
CA LEU A 285 -3.88 22.73 17.89
C LEU A 285 -4.34 24.19 17.81
N ASP A 286 -3.77 25.05 18.67
CA ASP A 286 -4.17 26.45 18.78
C ASP A 286 -3.71 27.27 17.58
N ASN A 287 -2.58 26.89 16.97
CA ASN A 287 -2.01 27.58 15.81
C ASN A 287 -2.30 26.90 14.45
N GLY A 288 -3.18 25.88 14.44
CA GLY A 288 -3.62 25.20 13.22
C GLY A 288 -2.57 24.31 12.55
N LYS A 289 -1.42 24.03 13.20
CA LYS A 289 -0.40 23.13 12.68
C LYS A 289 -0.74 21.64 12.87
N LEU A 290 -1.75 21.36 13.67
CA LEU A 290 -2.39 20.06 13.81
C LEU A 290 -3.90 20.28 13.85
N SER A 291 -4.64 19.62 12.97
CA SER A 291 -6.11 19.71 12.97
C SER A 291 -6.67 19.10 14.24
N ARG A 292 -7.70 19.73 14.81
CA ARG A 292 -8.38 19.24 16.02
C ARG A 292 -9.00 17.87 15.79
N GLU A 293 -9.67 17.69 14.66
CA GLU A 293 -10.33 16.43 14.30
C GLU A 293 -9.30 15.30 14.09
N ARG A 294 -8.14 15.60 13.52
CA ARG A 294 -7.05 14.62 13.37
C ARG A 294 -6.45 14.26 14.73
N TYR A 295 -6.31 15.23 15.62
CA TYR A 295 -5.88 14.99 16.98
C TYR A 295 -6.91 14.18 17.80
N GLU A 296 -8.20 14.40 17.63
CA GLU A 296 -9.26 13.60 18.25
C GLU A 296 -9.16 12.12 17.80
N ARG A 297 -8.90 11.85 16.52
CA ARG A 297 -8.66 10.50 16.04
C ARG A 297 -7.36 9.88 16.58
N TYR A 298 -6.32 10.69 16.76
CA TYR A 298 -5.11 10.25 17.49
C TYR A 298 -5.46 9.75 18.88
N LEU A 299 -6.29 10.47 19.64
CA LEU A 299 -6.72 10.04 20.97
C LEU A 299 -7.54 8.74 20.93
N LEU A 300 -8.42 8.58 19.95
CA LEU A 300 -9.17 7.33 19.76
C LEU A 300 -8.22 6.14 19.51
N ILE A 301 -7.25 6.30 18.63
CA ILE A 301 -6.26 5.25 18.34
C ILE A 301 -5.40 4.97 19.57
N LEU A 302 -4.99 5.99 20.31
CA LEU A 302 -4.22 5.83 21.55
C LEU A 302 -4.98 4.99 22.59
N GLU A 303 -6.27 5.23 22.77
CA GLU A 303 -7.08 4.42 23.69
C GLU A 303 -7.24 2.97 23.19
N GLU A 304 -7.46 2.75 21.89
CA GLU A 304 -7.47 1.39 21.33
C GLU A 304 -6.16 0.63 21.60
N LEU A 305 -5.01 1.30 21.49
CA LEU A 305 -3.70 0.70 21.76
C LEU A 305 -3.51 0.37 23.25
N LYS A 306 -3.95 1.25 24.15
CA LYS A 306 -3.91 1.00 25.59
C LYS A 306 -4.76 -0.20 25.98
N GLU A 307 -5.98 -0.31 25.44
CA GLU A 307 -6.86 -1.45 25.69
C GLU A 307 -6.26 -2.75 25.15
N LYS A 308 -5.71 -2.75 23.93
CA LYS A 308 -5.02 -3.93 23.37
C LYS A 308 -3.83 -4.36 24.22
N ARG A 309 -3.06 -3.39 24.78
CA ARG A 309 -1.93 -3.70 25.66
C ARG A 309 -2.38 -4.39 26.94
N LYS A 310 -3.49 -3.94 27.56
CA LYS A 310 -4.05 -4.60 28.75
C LYS A 310 -4.37 -6.08 28.46
N HIS A 311 -5.07 -6.37 27.34
CA HIS A 311 -5.43 -7.75 26.97
C HIS A 311 -4.27 -8.63 26.49
N ARG A 312 -3.08 -8.06 26.27
CA ARG A 312 -1.88 -8.85 25.93
C ARG A 312 -1.24 -9.48 27.15
N TYR A 313 -1.53 -8.97 28.34
CA TYR A 313 -0.95 -9.39 29.61
C TYR A 313 -1.97 -10.07 30.55
N ASP A 314 -3.23 -10.14 30.16
CA ASP A 314 -4.28 -10.96 30.77
C ASP A 314 -4.36 -12.34 30.08
#